data_3bad2320d22d964aad5e6f464282cd10
#
_entry.id   3bad2320d22d964aad5e6f464282cd10
#
_cell.length_a   1.000
_cell.length_b   1.000
_cell.length_c   1.000
_cell.angle_alpha   90.00
_cell.angle_beta   90.00
_cell.angle_gamma   90.00
#
_symmetry.space_group_name_H-M   'P 1'
#
loop_
_entity.id
_entity.type
_entity.pdbx_description
1 polymer ?
#
loop_
_entity_poly.entity_id
_entity_poly.type
_entity_poly.pdbx_seq_one_letter_code
_entity_poly.pdbx_strand_id
1 'polypeptide(L)'
;MAWLGVAVGVLLLVTAAVTAAGWRGDAGSSTASTPSDSVLSHVHGLGVNPADGQLYVATHHGVFRLSGAQATRVGNGRQDTMGFTVTGPDEFLASGHPAPGEDGPRHLGLIRSTDAGRTWQSLSLAGQADFHLLRFSRGVVYGLDSTSGALMASSDRVSWQTRSTVEAYDLAIDPHRPDTLLATTEQGMRRSTDGGRTWEPAGGPPAVLLHWSPRELVAVTADGTLVRSVDGAATWSSTAGRAPGAPVALTVHENVVYLATEEGRVLRSADAGATWQPMMP
;
A
#
# COMPACT_ATOMS: atom_id res chain seq x y z
N MET A 1 36.50 8.52 25.58
CA MET A 1 35.31 9.39 25.48
C MET A 1 34.33 8.68 24.53
N ALA A 2 33.32 8.06 25.12
CA ALA A 2 32.32 7.27 24.38
C ALA A 2 31.13 8.17 24.08
N TRP A 3 30.69 8.19 22.82
CA TRP A 3 29.43 8.79 22.42
C TRP A 3 28.43 7.66 22.16
N LEU A 4 27.42 7.56 23.02
CA LEU A 4 26.25 6.76 22.80
C LEU A 4 25.32 7.52 21.84
N GLY A 5 25.07 6.96 20.68
CA GLY A 5 24.00 7.38 19.79
C GLY A 5 22.68 6.73 20.21
N VAL A 6 21.75 7.50 20.70
CA VAL A 6 20.36 7.07 21.00
C VAL A 6 19.55 7.23 19.74
N ALA A 7 19.11 6.12 19.17
CA ALA A 7 18.10 6.12 18.12
C ALA A 7 16.74 6.42 18.75
N VAL A 8 16.17 7.57 18.43
CA VAL A 8 14.81 7.96 18.82
C VAL A 8 13.86 7.62 17.67
N GLY A 9 13.14 6.51 17.82
CA GLY A 9 11.99 6.22 16.96
C GLY A 9 10.85 7.17 17.33
N VAL A 10 10.48 8.05 16.43
CA VAL A 10 9.34 8.96 16.62
C VAL A 10 8.08 8.24 16.15
N LEU A 11 7.41 7.61 17.11
CA LEU A 11 6.01 7.18 16.98
C LEU A 11 5.16 8.40 17.37
N LEU A 12 4.61 9.14 16.42
CA LEU A 12 3.70 10.25 16.69
C LEU A 12 2.31 9.71 17.09
N LEU A 13 2.14 9.46 18.38
CA LEU A 13 0.82 9.35 19.03
C LEU A 13 0.34 10.76 19.38
N VAL A 14 -0.57 11.31 18.62
CA VAL A 14 -1.29 12.53 19.00
C VAL A 14 -2.39 12.15 19.99
N THR A 15 -2.13 12.29 21.28
CA THR A 15 -3.16 12.24 22.32
C THR A 15 -3.71 13.65 22.54
N ALA A 16 -4.93 13.91 22.08
CA ALA A 16 -5.66 15.11 22.44
C ALA A 16 -6.26 14.94 23.85
N ALA A 17 -5.78 15.73 24.82
CA ALA A 17 -6.37 15.85 26.12
C ALA A 17 -7.57 16.80 26.05
N VAL A 18 -8.79 16.26 26.24
CA VAL A 18 -10.00 17.05 26.42
C VAL A 18 -10.21 17.33 27.90
N THR A 19 -10.08 18.60 28.31
CA THR A 19 -10.47 19.07 29.63
C THR A 19 -11.99 19.17 29.72
N ALA A 20 -12.58 18.45 30.67
CA ALA A 20 -14.00 18.49 30.97
C ALA A 20 -14.34 19.79 31.72
N ALA A 21 -15.12 20.68 31.08
CA ALA A 21 -15.88 21.70 31.78
C ALA A 21 -17.36 21.29 31.77
N GLY A 22 -17.94 21.10 32.95
CA GLY A 22 -19.31 20.66 33.10
C GLY A 22 -20.32 21.74 32.73
N TRP A 23 -21.34 21.32 31.95
CA TRP A 23 -22.63 22.01 31.89
C TRP A 23 -23.75 21.00 31.99
N ARG A 24 -24.66 21.25 32.94
CA ARG A 24 -25.94 20.55 33.09
C ARG A 24 -26.96 21.27 32.25
N GLY A 25 -27.80 20.52 31.55
CA GLY A 25 -29.03 21.03 30.98
C GLY A 25 -29.54 20.29 29.77
N ASP A 26 -30.64 19.63 29.95
CA ASP A 26 -31.70 19.23 29.03
C ASP A 26 -31.57 17.95 28.20
N ALA A 27 -32.47 17.02 28.56
CA ALA A 27 -32.77 15.80 27.86
C ALA A 27 -33.49 16.07 26.51
N GLY A 28 -32.70 16.14 25.46
CA GLY A 28 -33.17 15.95 24.10
C GLY A 28 -32.52 14.68 23.57
N SER A 29 -33.27 13.62 23.28
CA SER A 29 -32.78 12.40 22.66
C SER A 29 -32.37 12.70 21.21
N SER A 30 -31.17 13.20 21.03
CA SER A 30 -30.48 13.12 19.75
C SER A 30 -29.71 11.80 19.76
N THR A 31 -30.14 10.85 18.97
CA THR A 31 -29.32 9.72 18.54
C THR A 31 -28.06 10.29 17.91
N ALA A 32 -27.00 10.44 18.71
CA ALA A 32 -25.68 10.67 18.19
C ALA A 32 -25.34 9.42 17.36
N SER A 33 -25.42 9.55 16.03
CA SER A 33 -24.79 8.60 15.14
C SER A 33 -23.31 8.57 15.52
N THR A 34 -22.86 7.43 16.09
CA THR A 34 -21.45 7.06 16.14
C THR A 34 -20.87 7.35 14.74
N PRO A 35 -19.66 7.93 14.65
CA PRO A 35 -19.00 8.00 13.36
C PRO A 35 -18.99 6.59 12.78
N SER A 36 -19.61 6.40 11.62
CA SER A 36 -19.53 5.13 10.92
C SER A 36 -18.04 4.91 10.67
N ASP A 37 -17.44 3.93 11.35
CA ASP A 37 -16.14 3.41 10.96
C ASP A 37 -16.27 3.15 9.46
N SER A 38 -15.52 3.88 8.64
CA SER A 38 -15.60 3.73 7.20
C SER A 38 -15.32 2.26 6.91
N VAL A 39 -16.15 1.61 6.10
CA VAL A 39 -16.04 0.20 5.75
C VAL A 39 -14.62 -0.15 5.28
N LEU A 40 -13.89 0.85 4.79
CA LEU A 40 -12.50 0.79 4.31
C LEU A 40 -11.55 1.56 5.23
N SER A 41 -11.64 1.39 6.55
CA SER A 41 -10.65 2.00 7.45
C SER A 41 -9.25 1.40 7.21
N HIS A 42 -8.24 2.27 7.20
CA HIS A 42 -6.82 1.89 7.04
C HIS A 42 -6.55 1.02 5.80
N VAL A 43 -6.59 1.65 4.63
CA VAL A 43 -6.23 0.98 3.37
C VAL A 43 -4.71 0.86 3.26
N HIS A 44 -4.24 -0.36 2.96
CA HIS A 44 -2.81 -0.67 2.81
C HIS A 44 -2.41 -1.02 1.37
N GLY A 45 -3.36 -1.45 0.55
CA GLY A 45 -3.06 -1.84 -0.82
C GLY A 45 -4.27 -1.80 -1.74
N LEU A 46 -4.00 -1.53 -3.01
CA LEU A 46 -4.95 -1.51 -4.09
C LEU A 46 -4.47 -2.43 -5.22
N GLY A 47 -5.38 -3.15 -5.86
CA GLY A 47 -5.09 -3.92 -7.06
C GLY A 47 -6.33 -4.20 -7.88
N VAL A 48 -6.22 -4.09 -9.21
CA VAL A 48 -7.31 -4.49 -10.10
C VAL A 48 -7.10 -5.95 -10.49
N ASN A 49 -8.13 -6.77 -10.28
CA ASN A 49 -8.12 -8.17 -10.69
C ASN A 49 -8.39 -8.27 -12.19
N PRO A 50 -7.46 -8.83 -12.99
CA PRO A 50 -7.66 -8.92 -14.43
C PRO A 50 -8.77 -9.90 -14.86
N ALA A 51 -9.26 -10.76 -13.95
CA ALA A 51 -10.34 -11.69 -14.25
C ALA A 51 -11.72 -11.01 -14.35
N ASP A 52 -11.96 -10.00 -13.52
CA ASP A 52 -13.27 -9.32 -13.43
C ASP A 52 -13.19 -7.79 -13.62
N GLY A 53 -11.99 -7.23 -13.76
CA GLY A 53 -11.77 -5.80 -13.90
C GLY A 53 -12.13 -4.97 -12.66
N GLN A 54 -12.39 -5.62 -11.51
CA GLN A 54 -12.79 -4.93 -10.30
C GLN A 54 -11.58 -4.54 -9.46
N LEU A 55 -11.73 -3.44 -8.70
CA LEU A 55 -10.74 -2.99 -7.73
C LEU A 55 -10.87 -3.77 -6.43
N TYR A 56 -9.75 -4.31 -5.95
CA TYR A 56 -9.62 -4.94 -4.64
C TYR A 56 -8.81 -4.05 -3.71
N VAL A 57 -9.26 -3.95 -2.47
CA VAL A 57 -8.72 -3.06 -1.44
C VAL A 57 -8.35 -3.88 -0.22
N ALA A 58 -7.07 -3.88 0.12
CA ALA A 58 -6.54 -4.51 1.33
C ALA A 58 -6.62 -3.54 2.51
N THR A 59 -7.13 -4.02 3.65
CA THR A 59 -7.38 -3.21 4.84
C THR A 59 -7.03 -3.97 6.12
N HIS A 60 -7.09 -3.30 7.29
CA HIS A 60 -7.03 -3.95 8.61
C HIS A 60 -8.14 -5.02 8.85
N HIS A 61 -9.16 -5.07 8.01
CA HIS A 61 -10.31 -5.96 8.21
C HIS A 61 -10.51 -6.95 7.05
N GLY A 62 -9.43 -7.31 6.37
CA GLY A 62 -9.42 -8.20 5.21
C GLY A 62 -9.45 -7.45 3.89
N VAL A 63 -9.81 -8.16 2.84
CA VAL A 63 -9.85 -7.64 1.48
C VAL A 63 -11.29 -7.35 1.07
N PHE A 64 -11.51 -6.20 0.45
CA PHE A 64 -12.81 -5.78 -0.09
C PHE A 64 -12.72 -5.65 -1.61
N ARG A 65 -13.81 -6.01 -2.28
CA ARG A 65 -14.01 -5.73 -3.71
C ARG A 65 -14.93 -4.52 -3.86
N LEU A 66 -14.51 -3.56 -4.68
CA LEU A 66 -15.33 -2.42 -5.05
C LEU A 66 -16.02 -2.66 -6.38
N SER A 67 -17.35 -2.55 -6.39
CA SER A 67 -18.18 -2.63 -7.58
C SER A 67 -19.19 -1.46 -7.58
N GLY A 68 -18.98 -0.50 -8.48
CA GLY A 68 -19.73 0.75 -8.43
C GLY A 68 -19.46 1.49 -7.11
N ALA A 69 -20.53 1.90 -6.42
CA ALA A 69 -20.47 2.59 -5.13
C ALA A 69 -20.50 1.66 -3.91
N GLN A 70 -20.27 0.36 -4.09
CA GLN A 70 -20.35 -0.63 -3.02
C GLN A 70 -19.00 -1.29 -2.77
N ALA A 71 -18.62 -1.38 -1.49
CA ALA A 71 -17.53 -2.21 -1.01
C ALA A 71 -18.10 -3.48 -0.37
N THR A 72 -17.70 -4.63 -0.89
CA THR A 72 -18.11 -5.94 -0.37
C THR A 72 -16.88 -6.69 0.10
N ARG A 73 -16.89 -7.16 1.37
CA ARG A 73 -15.79 -8.01 1.86
C ARG A 73 -15.74 -9.30 1.05
N VAL A 74 -14.52 -9.71 0.72
CA VAL A 74 -14.28 -10.95 -0.03
C VAL A 74 -14.03 -12.10 0.95
N GLY A 75 -14.82 -13.15 0.83
CA GLY A 75 -14.71 -14.32 1.71
C GLY A 75 -14.99 -14.01 3.19
N ASN A 76 -14.45 -14.85 4.06
CA ASN A 76 -14.61 -14.74 5.52
C ASN A 76 -13.35 -14.21 6.23
N GLY A 77 -12.27 -13.99 5.48
CA GLY A 77 -10.99 -13.50 6.01
C GLY A 77 -11.15 -12.12 6.63
N ARG A 78 -10.61 -11.95 7.86
CA ARG A 78 -10.59 -10.69 8.60
C ARG A 78 -9.18 -10.32 9.05
N GLN A 79 -8.19 -10.99 8.46
CA GLN A 79 -6.78 -10.70 8.73
C GLN A 79 -6.47 -9.24 8.41
N ASP A 80 -5.59 -8.65 9.19
CA ASP A 80 -5.00 -7.37 8.88
C ASP A 80 -4.05 -7.53 7.70
N THR A 81 -4.46 -7.04 6.51
CA THR A 81 -3.75 -7.23 5.25
C THR A 81 -2.88 -6.01 4.97
N MET A 82 -1.61 -6.05 5.40
CA MET A 82 -0.65 -4.95 5.28
C MET A 82 -0.01 -4.89 3.88
N GLY A 83 0.65 -5.96 3.46
CA GLY A 83 1.18 -6.10 2.10
C GLY A 83 0.18 -6.76 1.18
N PHE A 84 -0.03 -6.20 -0.03
CA PHE A 84 -0.97 -6.75 -1.00
C PHE A 84 -0.52 -6.49 -2.43
N THR A 85 -0.63 -7.52 -3.28
CA THR A 85 -0.40 -7.37 -4.73
C THR A 85 -1.20 -8.41 -5.52
N VAL A 86 -1.75 -7.99 -6.66
CA VAL A 86 -2.39 -8.87 -7.64
C VAL A 86 -1.32 -9.41 -8.59
N THR A 87 -1.23 -10.73 -8.74
CA THR A 87 -0.20 -11.38 -9.56
C THR A 87 -0.73 -11.97 -10.86
N GLY A 88 -2.04 -12.11 -10.96
CA GLY A 88 -2.73 -12.64 -12.14
C GLY A 88 -4.24 -12.70 -11.94
N PRO A 89 -4.97 -13.27 -12.93
CA PRO A 89 -6.42 -13.49 -12.81
C PRO A 89 -6.75 -14.30 -11.56
N ASP A 90 -7.54 -13.73 -10.66
CA ASP A 90 -7.96 -14.29 -9.37
C ASP A 90 -6.81 -14.69 -8.43
N GLU A 91 -5.56 -14.35 -8.77
CA GLU A 91 -4.39 -14.68 -7.98
C GLU A 91 -3.82 -13.46 -7.27
N PHE A 92 -3.79 -13.53 -5.93
CA PHE A 92 -3.29 -12.47 -5.06
C PHE A 92 -2.22 -12.98 -4.10
N LEU A 93 -1.27 -12.13 -3.77
CA LEU A 93 -0.33 -12.32 -2.68
C LEU A 93 -0.57 -11.25 -1.61
N ALA A 94 -0.44 -11.66 -0.36
CA ALA A 94 -0.60 -10.75 0.77
C ALA A 94 0.32 -11.13 1.93
N SER A 95 0.40 -10.23 2.91
CA SER A 95 1.06 -10.39 4.19
C SER A 95 0.36 -9.55 5.25
N GLY A 96 0.73 -9.73 6.50
CA GLY A 96 0.19 -8.96 7.64
C GLY A 96 0.00 -9.82 8.88
N HIS A 97 -1.13 -9.66 9.56
CA HIS A 97 -1.39 -10.28 10.85
C HIS A 97 -2.70 -11.08 10.86
N PRO A 98 -2.84 -12.13 11.68
CA PRO A 98 -4.11 -12.82 11.86
C PRO A 98 -5.18 -11.86 12.40
N ALA A 99 -6.44 -12.20 12.17
CA ALA A 99 -7.55 -11.42 12.73
C ALA A 99 -7.51 -11.45 14.30
N PRO A 100 -8.02 -10.41 14.96
CA PRO A 100 -8.11 -10.41 16.42
C PRO A 100 -8.83 -11.66 16.94
N GLY A 101 -8.16 -12.43 17.81
CA GLY A 101 -8.70 -13.66 18.39
C GLY A 101 -8.56 -14.91 17.52
N GLU A 102 -7.96 -14.83 16.36
CA GLU A 102 -7.56 -16.02 15.59
C GLU A 102 -6.22 -16.56 16.08
N ASP A 103 -6.17 -17.88 16.27
CA ASP A 103 -4.91 -18.58 16.57
C ASP A 103 -4.04 -18.62 15.32
N GLY A 104 -2.74 -18.35 15.49
CA GLY A 104 -1.79 -18.37 14.38
C GLY A 104 -0.48 -17.67 14.69
N PRO A 105 0.43 -17.63 13.70
CA PRO A 105 1.68 -16.89 13.85
C PRO A 105 1.39 -15.38 13.89
N ARG A 106 2.16 -14.65 14.71
CA ARG A 106 2.02 -13.18 14.84
C ARG A 106 2.09 -12.45 13.49
N HIS A 107 2.94 -12.93 12.60
CA HIS A 107 3.10 -12.43 11.23
C HIS A 107 2.73 -13.55 10.26
N LEU A 108 1.88 -13.26 9.30
CA LEU A 108 1.41 -14.25 8.32
C LEU A 108 2.50 -14.69 7.33
N GLY A 109 3.60 -13.93 7.24
CA GLY A 109 4.60 -14.12 6.20
C GLY A 109 4.00 -13.85 4.83
N LEU A 110 4.31 -14.68 3.84
CA LEU A 110 3.64 -14.61 2.54
C LEU A 110 2.46 -15.57 2.52
N ILE A 111 1.28 -15.05 2.20
CA ILE A 111 0.06 -15.81 1.95
C ILE A 111 -0.42 -15.60 0.52
N ARG A 112 -1.14 -16.59 -0.02
CA ARG A 112 -1.66 -16.60 -1.40
C ARG A 112 -3.14 -16.89 -1.43
N SER A 113 -3.86 -16.22 -2.30
CA SER A 113 -5.20 -16.59 -2.76
C SER A 113 -5.15 -16.93 -4.26
N THR A 114 -5.94 -17.90 -4.69
CA THR A 114 -6.17 -18.26 -6.09
C THR A 114 -7.66 -18.20 -6.49
N ASP A 115 -8.45 -17.56 -5.66
CA ASP A 115 -9.92 -17.43 -5.81
C ASP A 115 -10.39 -15.99 -5.55
N ALA A 116 -9.58 -15.02 -5.98
CA ALA A 116 -9.83 -13.58 -5.83
C ALA A 116 -9.97 -13.14 -4.36
N GLY A 117 -9.19 -13.72 -3.45
CA GLY A 117 -9.15 -13.32 -2.04
C GLY A 117 -10.20 -14.00 -1.15
N ARG A 118 -10.98 -14.98 -1.67
CA ARG A 118 -12.00 -15.68 -0.86
C ARG A 118 -11.39 -16.58 0.19
N THR A 119 -10.31 -17.26 -0.17
CA THR A 119 -9.52 -18.10 0.74
C THR A 119 -8.03 -17.79 0.62
N TRP A 120 -7.30 -18.01 1.70
CA TRP A 120 -5.88 -17.71 1.80
C TRP A 120 -5.10 -18.94 2.29
N GLN A 121 -3.93 -19.17 1.72
CA GLN A 121 -3.02 -20.25 2.09
C GLN A 121 -1.66 -19.65 2.45
N SER A 122 -1.06 -20.11 3.54
CA SER A 122 0.31 -19.76 3.89
C SER A 122 1.27 -20.39 2.88
N LEU A 123 2.20 -19.60 2.36
CA LEU A 123 3.25 -20.07 1.44
C LEU A 123 4.61 -20.15 2.12
N SER A 124 5.05 -19.09 2.80
CA SER A 124 6.38 -19.02 3.38
C SER A 124 6.49 -17.95 4.46
N LEU A 125 7.54 -18.03 5.26
CA LEU A 125 7.94 -17.05 6.27
C LEU A 125 6.89 -16.76 7.36
N ALA A 126 5.92 -17.64 7.58
CA ALA A 126 4.95 -17.50 8.65
C ALA A 126 5.67 -17.40 10.00
N GLY A 127 5.35 -16.38 10.80
CA GLY A 127 6.00 -16.03 12.05
C GLY A 127 7.39 -15.41 11.92
N GLN A 128 7.92 -15.24 10.71
CA GLN A 128 9.28 -14.76 10.46
C GLN A 128 9.35 -13.41 9.78
N ALA A 129 8.43 -13.10 8.86
CA ALA A 129 8.41 -11.83 8.15
C ALA A 129 7.05 -11.15 8.22
N ASP A 130 7.07 -9.83 8.26
CA ASP A 130 5.91 -8.94 8.27
C ASP A 130 6.03 -7.96 7.10
N PHE A 131 5.60 -8.39 5.92
CA PHE A 131 5.70 -7.55 4.73
C PHE A 131 4.60 -6.49 4.71
N HIS A 132 4.95 -5.24 4.95
CA HIS A 132 4.05 -4.11 4.76
C HIS A 132 4.01 -3.63 3.31
N LEU A 133 4.96 -4.03 2.49
CA LEU A 133 4.98 -3.75 1.08
C LEU A 133 5.31 -5.01 0.31
N LEU A 134 4.46 -5.34 -0.67
CA LEU A 134 4.66 -6.42 -1.62
C LEU A 134 4.55 -5.89 -3.04
N ARG A 135 5.51 -6.25 -3.91
CA ARG A 135 5.46 -5.94 -5.33
C ARG A 135 5.81 -7.19 -6.13
N PHE A 136 5.12 -7.37 -7.24
CA PHE A 136 5.32 -8.51 -8.13
C PHE A 136 5.57 -8.03 -9.55
N SER A 137 6.60 -8.57 -10.19
CA SER A 137 6.86 -8.37 -11.61
C SER A 137 7.63 -9.56 -12.18
N ARG A 138 7.19 -10.07 -13.34
CA ARG A 138 7.87 -11.14 -14.10
C ARG A 138 8.30 -12.34 -13.27
N GLY A 139 7.45 -12.77 -12.36
CA GLY A 139 7.70 -13.95 -11.53
C GLY A 139 8.50 -13.69 -10.25
N VAL A 140 9.03 -12.50 -10.05
CA VAL A 140 9.74 -12.11 -8.83
C VAL A 140 8.82 -11.33 -7.91
N VAL A 141 8.76 -11.77 -6.65
CA VAL A 141 8.10 -11.04 -5.55
C VAL A 141 9.17 -10.31 -4.75
N TYR A 142 8.97 -9.03 -4.52
CA TYR A 142 9.74 -8.24 -3.57
C TYR A 142 8.86 -7.92 -2.37
N GLY A 143 9.40 -8.11 -1.18
CA GLY A 143 8.75 -7.79 0.09
C GLY A 143 9.66 -6.92 0.96
N LEU A 144 9.12 -5.85 1.52
CA LEU A 144 9.79 -5.05 2.53
C LEU A 144 9.27 -5.47 3.90
N ASP A 145 10.14 -6.10 4.68
CA ASP A 145 9.84 -6.56 6.03
C ASP A 145 9.88 -5.39 7.02
N SER A 146 8.75 -5.08 7.64
CA SER A 146 8.61 -3.94 8.55
C SER A 146 9.40 -4.12 9.86
N THR A 147 9.67 -5.36 10.25
CA THR A 147 10.35 -5.65 11.52
C THR A 147 11.86 -5.45 11.44
N SER A 148 12.45 -5.67 10.27
CA SER A 148 13.90 -5.58 10.05
C SER A 148 14.32 -4.46 9.09
N GLY A 149 13.37 -3.89 8.33
CA GLY A 149 13.66 -2.98 7.22
C GLY A 149 14.29 -3.69 6.02
N ALA A 150 14.34 -5.03 6.01
CA ALA A 150 14.97 -5.79 4.95
C ALA A 150 14.10 -5.83 3.70
N LEU A 151 14.67 -5.46 2.57
CA LEU A 151 14.14 -5.78 1.26
C LEU A 151 14.52 -7.22 0.92
N MET A 152 13.52 -8.06 0.73
CA MET A 152 13.66 -9.46 0.38
C MET A 152 13.07 -9.73 -1.00
N ALA A 153 13.61 -10.72 -1.71
CA ALA A 153 13.12 -11.12 -3.02
C ALA A 153 13.03 -12.65 -3.14
N SER A 154 11.99 -13.13 -3.82
CA SER A 154 11.76 -14.53 -4.12
C SER A 154 11.26 -14.72 -5.54
N SER A 155 11.80 -15.70 -6.26
CA SER A 155 11.33 -16.13 -7.58
C SER A 155 10.42 -17.37 -7.55
N ASP A 156 10.38 -18.08 -6.44
CA ASP A 156 9.57 -19.29 -6.23
C ASP A 156 8.50 -19.13 -5.14
N ARG A 157 8.50 -17.96 -4.46
CA ARG A 157 7.59 -17.58 -3.36
C ARG A 157 7.78 -18.41 -2.07
N VAL A 158 8.84 -19.22 -2.02
CA VAL A 158 9.20 -20.12 -0.90
C VAL A 158 10.54 -19.74 -0.34
N SER A 159 11.54 -19.65 -1.22
CA SER A 159 12.93 -19.30 -0.86
C SER A 159 13.14 -17.79 -1.03
N TRP A 160 13.65 -17.15 0.00
CA TRP A 160 13.84 -15.70 0.01
C TRP A 160 15.30 -15.32 0.16
N GLN A 161 15.69 -14.27 -0.55
CA GLN A 161 17.00 -13.65 -0.45
C GLN A 161 16.86 -12.24 0.07
N THR A 162 17.50 -11.93 1.18
CA THR A 162 17.67 -10.55 1.61
C THR A 162 18.58 -9.83 0.62
N ARG A 163 18.11 -8.70 0.10
CA ARG A 163 18.81 -7.87 -0.88
C ARG A 163 19.60 -6.76 -0.21
N SER A 164 18.92 -5.95 0.58
CA SER A 164 19.47 -4.80 1.31
C SER A 164 18.53 -4.41 2.44
N THR A 165 18.90 -3.40 3.19
CA THR A 165 18.01 -2.64 4.07
C THR A 165 17.71 -1.31 3.40
N VAL A 166 16.43 -0.95 3.29
CA VAL A 166 15.98 0.32 2.70
C VAL A 166 14.76 0.84 3.45
N GLU A 167 14.84 2.08 3.90
CA GLU A 167 13.70 2.77 4.51
C GLU A 167 12.86 3.43 3.41
N ALA A 168 11.97 2.64 2.81
CA ALA A 168 11.14 3.11 1.70
C ALA A 168 9.68 3.27 2.11
N TYR A 169 9.05 4.33 1.62
CA TYR A 169 7.59 4.50 1.69
C TYR A 169 6.90 3.60 0.68
N ASP A 170 7.47 3.50 -0.53
CA ASP A 170 6.94 2.65 -1.59
C ASP A 170 8.05 2.18 -2.53
N LEU A 171 7.73 1.13 -3.31
CA LEU A 171 8.62 0.49 -4.25
C LEU A 171 7.89 0.21 -5.57
N ALA A 172 8.55 0.46 -6.70
CA ALA A 172 8.08 0.06 -8.01
C ALA A 172 9.18 -0.69 -8.78
N ILE A 173 8.76 -1.69 -9.56
CA ILE A 173 9.65 -2.53 -10.38
C ILE A 173 9.44 -2.16 -11.84
N ASP A 174 10.53 -1.94 -12.58
CA ASP A 174 10.46 -1.74 -14.03
C ASP A 174 9.91 -3.02 -14.69
N PRO A 175 8.75 -2.96 -15.36
CA PRO A 175 8.14 -4.14 -15.97
C PRO A 175 8.93 -4.69 -17.16
N HIS A 176 9.87 -3.92 -17.72
CA HIS A 176 10.75 -4.34 -18.79
C HIS A 176 12.10 -4.85 -18.31
N ARG A 177 12.56 -4.38 -17.14
CA ARG A 177 13.84 -4.73 -16.50
C ARG A 177 13.60 -5.06 -15.02
N PRO A 178 13.29 -6.32 -14.68
CA PRO A 178 12.86 -6.71 -13.33
C PRO A 178 13.93 -6.51 -12.24
N ASP A 179 15.19 -6.33 -12.61
CA ASP A 179 16.27 -5.95 -11.69
C ASP A 179 16.37 -4.43 -11.47
N THR A 180 15.57 -3.63 -12.18
CA THR A 180 15.50 -2.18 -11.98
C THR A 180 14.30 -1.84 -11.08
N LEU A 181 14.60 -1.24 -9.94
CA LEU A 181 13.63 -0.81 -8.94
C LEU A 181 13.77 0.68 -8.67
N LEU A 182 12.66 1.32 -8.35
CA LEU A 182 12.62 2.64 -7.74
C LEU A 182 11.99 2.54 -6.36
N ALA A 183 12.56 3.25 -5.40
CA ALA A 183 12.03 3.41 -4.05
C ALA A 183 11.81 4.90 -3.75
N THR A 184 10.73 5.22 -3.07
CA THR A 184 10.52 6.54 -2.46
C THR A 184 10.99 6.47 -1.01
N THR A 185 11.82 7.42 -0.61
CA THR A 185 12.39 7.49 0.74
C THR A 185 12.29 8.92 1.28
N GLU A 186 12.56 9.09 2.56
CA GLU A 186 12.65 10.43 3.18
C GLU A 186 13.67 11.34 2.47
N GLN A 187 14.77 10.74 1.95
CA GLN A 187 15.82 11.47 1.27
C GLN A 187 15.54 11.66 -0.25
N GLY A 188 14.33 11.31 -0.71
CA GLY A 188 13.94 11.35 -2.12
C GLY A 188 13.94 9.98 -2.79
N MET A 189 13.85 9.97 -4.12
CA MET A 189 13.82 8.71 -4.87
C MET A 189 15.21 8.07 -4.93
N ARG A 190 15.23 6.74 -4.85
CA ARG A 190 16.43 5.92 -5.05
C ARG A 190 16.18 4.87 -6.13
N ARG A 191 17.21 4.56 -6.89
CA ARG A 191 17.19 3.55 -7.96
C ARG A 191 18.15 2.42 -7.62
N SER A 192 17.70 1.20 -7.88
CA SER A 192 18.54 0.02 -7.99
C SER A 192 18.48 -0.52 -9.40
N THR A 193 19.59 -1.09 -9.90
CA THR A 193 19.67 -1.80 -11.20
C THR A 193 20.15 -3.24 -11.04
N ASP A 194 20.24 -3.72 -9.80
CA ASP A 194 20.77 -5.04 -9.43
C ASP A 194 19.79 -5.85 -8.53
N GLY A 195 18.50 -5.57 -8.68
CA GLY A 195 17.45 -6.26 -7.94
C GLY A 195 17.39 -5.86 -6.47
N GLY A 196 17.66 -4.61 -6.15
CA GLY A 196 17.54 -4.04 -4.81
C GLY A 196 18.75 -4.31 -3.91
N ARG A 197 19.92 -4.72 -4.44
CA ARG A 197 21.13 -4.94 -3.64
C ARG A 197 21.86 -3.66 -3.33
N THR A 198 21.95 -2.77 -4.31
CA THR A 198 22.55 -1.44 -4.14
C THR A 198 21.60 -0.35 -4.62
N TRP A 199 21.71 0.83 -4.03
CA TRP A 199 20.81 1.94 -4.27
C TRP A 199 21.58 3.24 -4.50
N GLU A 200 21.23 3.93 -5.58
CA GLU A 200 21.77 5.24 -5.92
C GLU A 200 20.66 6.30 -5.85
N PRO A 201 20.98 7.57 -5.56
CA PRO A 201 20.02 8.65 -5.69
C PRO A 201 19.44 8.69 -7.10
N ALA A 202 18.12 8.81 -7.21
CA ALA A 202 17.43 9.04 -8.47
C ALA A 202 16.81 10.44 -8.43
N GLY A 203 16.91 11.15 -9.54
CA GLY A 203 16.21 12.42 -9.71
C GLY A 203 14.69 12.20 -9.74
N GLY A 204 13.94 13.25 -9.40
CA GLY A 204 12.48 13.19 -9.48
C GLY A 204 11.76 14.02 -8.41
N PRO A 205 10.42 14.01 -8.42
CA PRO A 205 9.61 14.70 -7.42
C PRO A 205 9.69 14.01 -6.05
N PRO A 206 9.36 14.72 -4.95
CA PRO A 206 9.28 14.13 -3.61
C PRO A 206 8.03 13.26 -3.47
N ALA A 207 8.00 12.16 -4.21
CA ALA A 207 6.87 11.24 -4.20
C ALA A 207 6.88 10.33 -2.97
N VAL A 208 5.69 9.88 -2.59
CA VAL A 208 5.46 8.90 -1.53
C VAL A 208 4.95 7.58 -2.06
N LEU A 209 4.23 7.58 -3.19
CA LEU A 209 3.70 6.38 -3.84
C LEU A 209 4.19 6.27 -5.29
N LEU A 210 4.36 5.02 -5.74
CA LEU A 210 4.81 4.67 -7.09
C LEU A 210 3.95 3.55 -7.69
N HIS A 211 3.69 3.65 -8.99
CA HIS A 211 3.18 2.54 -9.78
C HIS A 211 3.86 2.53 -11.15
N TRP A 212 4.54 1.43 -11.48
CA TRP A 212 5.24 1.28 -12.75
C TRP A 212 4.51 0.28 -13.65
N SER A 213 3.81 0.79 -14.64
CA SER A 213 3.16 0.00 -15.69
C SER A 213 4.09 -0.17 -16.90
N PRO A 214 3.80 -1.08 -17.86
CA PRO A 214 4.56 -1.16 -19.11
C PRO A 214 4.54 0.12 -19.95
N ARG A 215 3.60 1.02 -19.73
CA ARG A 215 3.48 2.27 -20.51
C ARG A 215 4.16 3.44 -19.83
N GLU A 216 4.13 3.49 -18.51
CA GLU A 216 4.59 4.64 -17.76
C GLU A 216 4.80 4.33 -16.29
N LEU A 217 5.56 5.18 -15.67
CA LEU A 217 5.69 5.27 -14.23
C LEU A 217 4.85 6.45 -13.72
N VAL A 218 3.97 6.16 -12.78
CA VAL A 218 3.14 7.13 -12.08
C VAL A 218 3.67 7.26 -10.66
N ALA A 219 3.79 8.50 -10.18
CA ALA A 219 4.16 8.80 -8.82
C ALA A 219 3.19 9.82 -8.22
N VAL A 220 2.98 9.74 -6.90
CA VAL A 220 2.13 10.68 -6.18
C VAL A 220 2.94 11.28 -5.03
N THR A 221 2.94 12.60 -4.94
CA THR A 221 3.56 13.35 -3.84
C THR A 221 2.66 13.38 -2.60
N ALA A 222 3.22 13.70 -1.44
CA ALA A 222 2.46 13.74 -0.18
C ALA A 222 1.26 14.72 -0.21
N ASP A 223 1.33 15.76 -1.05
CA ASP A 223 0.23 16.73 -1.23
C ASP A 223 -0.82 16.28 -2.26
N GLY A 224 -0.73 15.03 -2.75
CA GLY A 224 -1.68 14.46 -3.71
C GLY A 224 -1.42 14.86 -5.18
N THR A 225 -0.32 15.53 -5.50
CA THR A 225 0.03 15.84 -6.89
C THR A 225 0.48 14.57 -7.61
N LEU A 226 -0.15 14.26 -8.74
CA LEU A 226 0.25 13.13 -9.59
C LEU A 226 1.26 13.59 -10.63
N VAL A 227 2.32 12.83 -10.78
CA VAL A 227 3.37 13.04 -11.76
C VAL A 227 3.64 11.76 -12.53
N ARG A 228 4.08 11.89 -13.79
CA ARG A 228 4.26 10.78 -14.72
C ARG A 228 5.61 10.87 -15.41
N SER A 229 6.19 9.71 -15.69
CA SER A 229 7.38 9.54 -16.51
C SER A 229 7.14 8.43 -17.54
N VAL A 230 7.49 8.67 -18.80
CA VAL A 230 7.41 7.68 -19.89
C VAL A 230 8.80 7.17 -20.31
N ASP A 231 9.84 7.67 -19.68
CA ASP A 231 11.25 7.39 -20.02
C ASP A 231 12.01 6.74 -18.84
N GLY A 232 11.27 6.07 -17.94
CA GLY A 232 11.86 5.34 -16.84
C GLY A 232 12.44 6.22 -15.73
N ALA A 233 11.74 7.31 -15.40
CA ALA A 233 12.10 8.32 -14.40
C ALA A 233 13.27 9.23 -14.80
N ALA A 234 13.59 9.37 -16.10
CA ALA A 234 14.57 10.35 -16.54
C ALA A 234 13.97 11.77 -16.55
N THR A 235 12.72 11.89 -17.01
CA THR A 235 11.97 13.15 -16.96
C THR A 235 10.58 12.93 -16.37
N TRP A 236 10.01 14.00 -15.80
CA TRP A 236 8.72 13.97 -15.12
C TRP A 236 7.82 15.11 -15.60
N SER A 237 6.55 14.80 -15.77
CA SER A 237 5.50 15.77 -16.05
C SER A 237 4.42 15.71 -14.97
N SER A 238 3.97 16.86 -14.48
CA SER A 238 2.88 16.95 -13.52
C SER A 238 1.56 17.24 -14.22
N THR A 239 0.46 16.73 -13.65
CA THR A 239 -0.89 17.14 -14.02
C THR A 239 -1.34 18.34 -13.19
N ALA A 240 -2.34 19.07 -13.67
CA ALA A 240 -2.83 20.27 -12.96
C ALA A 240 -3.69 19.94 -11.73
N GLY A 241 -4.17 18.70 -11.61
CA GLY A 241 -5.04 18.27 -10.52
C GLY A 241 -4.27 17.69 -9.33
N ARG A 242 -4.93 17.71 -8.17
CA ARG A 242 -4.46 17.03 -6.94
C ARG A 242 -5.53 16.09 -6.43
N ALA A 243 -5.12 14.94 -5.92
CA ALA A 243 -6.03 14.09 -5.17
C ALA A 243 -6.35 14.73 -3.82
N PRO A 244 -7.62 14.73 -3.40
CA PRO A 244 -7.99 15.23 -2.08
C PRO A 244 -7.61 14.20 -0.99
N GLY A 245 -6.91 14.64 0.04
CA GLY A 245 -6.47 13.84 1.18
C GLY A 245 -5.05 13.29 1.06
N ALA A 246 -4.53 12.74 2.16
CA ALA A 246 -3.19 12.15 2.21
C ALA A 246 -3.15 10.78 1.50
N PRO A 247 -2.30 10.58 0.48
CA PRO A 247 -2.27 9.34 -0.28
C PRO A 247 -1.60 8.20 0.50
N VAL A 248 -2.22 7.02 0.54
CA VAL A 248 -1.68 5.83 1.23
C VAL A 248 -1.53 4.60 0.34
N ALA A 249 -2.28 4.48 -0.76
CA ALA A 249 -2.12 3.39 -1.71
C ALA A 249 -2.45 3.84 -3.14
N LEU A 250 -1.73 3.30 -4.11
CA LEU A 250 -1.84 3.66 -5.52
C LEU A 250 -1.85 2.40 -6.39
N THR A 251 -2.74 2.35 -7.36
CA THR A 251 -2.63 1.42 -8.49
C THR A 251 -3.12 2.07 -9.77
N VAL A 252 -2.57 1.61 -10.90
CA VAL A 252 -3.00 2.06 -12.23
C VAL A 252 -3.37 0.83 -13.03
N HIS A 253 -4.55 0.86 -13.62
CA HIS A 253 -5.01 -0.18 -14.54
C HIS A 253 -5.49 0.46 -15.83
N GLU A 254 -4.93 0.02 -16.95
CA GLU A 254 -5.11 0.66 -18.25
C GLU A 254 -4.71 2.15 -18.20
N ASN A 255 -5.68 3.07 -18.21
CA ASN A 255 -5.46 4.51 -18.14
C ASN A 255 -6.14 5.11 -16.89
N VAL A 256 -6.67 4.28 -16.00
CA VAL A 256 -7.36 4.73 -14.79
C VAL A 256 -6.41 4.62 -13.60
N VAL A 257 -6.27 5.72 -12.90
CA VAL A 257 -5.53 5.79 -11.64
C VAL A 257 -6.51 5.60 -10.49
N TYR A 258 -6.18 4.71 -9.56
CA TYR A 258 -6.90 4.50 -8.31
C TYR A 258 -5.99 4.88 -7.15
N LEU A 259 -6.50 5.67 -6.23
CA LEU A 259 -5.79 6.18 -5.08
C LEU A 259 -6.63 5.98 -3.82
N ALA A 260 -6.03 5.48 -2.76
CA ALA A 260 -6.64 5.52 -1.44
C ALA A 260 -6.01 6.61 -0.59
N THR A 261 -6.79 7.20 0.30
CA THR A 261 -6.34 8.22 1.25
C THR A 261 -6.39 7.70 2.69
N GLU A 262 -5.69 8.37 3.59
CA GLU A 262 -5.63 8.04 5.02
C GLU A 262 -7.02 8.03 5.67
N GLU A 263 -7.95 8.85 5.17
CA GLU A 263 -9.34 8.89 5.64
C GLU A 263 -10.20 7.71 5.13
N GLY A 264 -9.59 6.73 4.46
CA GLY A 264 -10.28 5.55 3.92
C GLY A 264 -11.11 5.82 2.66
N ARG A 265 -10.89 6.95 1.98
CA ARG A 265 -11.52 7.21 0.69
C ARG A 265 -10.78 6.50 -0.42
N VAL A 266 -11.51 5.92 -1.36
CA VAL A 266 -10.96 5.41 -2.61
C VAL A 266 -11.41 6.30 -3.75
N LEU A 267 -10.47 6.83 -4.48
CA LEU A 267 -10.65 7.80 -5.56
C LEU A 267 -10.23 7.16 -6.89
N ARG A 268 -10.86 7.58 -7.97
CA ARG A 268 -10.44 7.24 -9.34
C ARG A 268 -10.25 8.48 -10.18
N SER A 269 -9.30 8.42 -11.09
CA SER A 269 -9.10 9.41 -12.13
C SER A 269 -8.95 8.71 -13.49
N ALA A 270 -9.70 9.15 -14.48
CA ALA A 270 -9.62 8.65 -15.86
C ALA A 270 -8.86 9.62 -16.81
N ASP A 271 -8.40 10.75 -16.27
CA ASP A 271 -7.76 11.85 -16.98
C ASP A 271 -6.36 12.17 -16.43
N ALA A 272 -5.65 11.12 -16.03
CA ALA A 272 -4.28 11.18 -15.53
C ALA A 272 -4.12 12.07 -14.29
N GLY A 273 -5.11 12.12 -13.40
CA GLY A 273 -5.06 12.89 -12.16
C GLY A 273 -5.53 14.34 -12.27
N ALA A 274 -6.05 14.76 -13.44
CA ALA A 274 -6.59 16.12 -13.60
C ALA A 274 -7.88 16.32 -12.78
N THR A 275 -8.74 15.30 -12.75
CA THR A 275 -9.91 15.26 -11.88
C THR A 275 -10.02 13.94 -11.11
N TRP A 276 -10.63 13.98 -9.94
CA TRP A 276 -10.78 12.84 -9.07
C TRP A 276 -12.26 12.64 -8.68
N GLN A 277 -12.71 11.42 -8.74
CA GLN A 277 -14.06 11.01 -8.37
C GLN A 277 -13.98 9.97 -7.24
N PRO A 278 -14.76 10.14 -6.15
CA PRO A 278 -14.86 9.10 -5.14
C PRO A 278 -15.52 7.85 -5.73
N MET A 279 -15.00 6.68 -5.37
CA MET A 279 -15.61 5.40 -5.77
C MET A 279 -16.74 4.97 -4.84
N MET A 280 -16.83 5.59 -3.68
CA MET A 280 -17.92 5.41 -2.70
C MET A 280 -18.36 6.79 -2.21
N PRO A 281 -19.63 6.93 -1.82
CA PRO A 281 -20.17 8.19 -1.29
C PRO A 281 -19.56 8.58 0.05
#